data_7ffb9da08ad5eb8352c1640e8626c4c5
#
_entry.id   7ffb9da08ad5eb8352c1640e8626c4c5
#
_cell.length_a   1.000
_cell.length_b   1.000
_cell.length_c   1.000
_cell.angle_alpha   90.00
_cell.angle_beta   90.00
_cell.angle_gamma   90.00
#
_symmetry.space_group_name_H-M   'P 1'
#
loop_
_entity.id
_entity.type
_entity.pdbx_description
1 polymer ?
#
loop_
_entity_poly.entity_id
_entity_poly.type
_entity_poly.pdbx_seq_one_letter_code
_entity_poly.pdbx_strand_id
1 'polypeptide(L)'
;MSYTVTLRETDKKKVYVDPGIREGIYLYPGEIKKLKLLEGSMLEEDEFERIRLQYALPRAKHRAIAILAKRDKTEKELRDKLQQSLIDTKTLEETISYVRTCGYVDDLQYARDYIYFKKGRKSFLQIKMELQKKGISSQVLETVFEEEGGQEMEDILMQIK
;
A
#
# COMPACT_ATOMS: atom_id res chain seq x y z
N MET A 1 -4.56 -6.34 28.85
CA MET A 1 -4.76 -7.63 28.19
C MET A 1 -3.40 -8.19 27.81
N SER A 2 -3.10 -9.41 28.20
CA SER A 2 -1.82 -10.04 27.93
C SER A 2 -1.97 -11.06 26.82
N TYR A 3 -0.93 -11.17 25.99
CA TYR A 3 -0.87 -12.18 24.93
C TYR A 3 0.26 -13.17 25.24
N THR A 4 0.00 -14.44 25.03
CA THR A 4 1.03 -15.47 25.01
C THR A 4 1.42 -15.67 23.54
N VAL A 5 2.64 -15.28 23.18
CA VAL A 5 3.03 -15.26 21.77
C VAL A 5 3.62 -16.59 21.32
N THR A 6 3.30 -16.94 20.08
CA THR A 6 3.89 -18.06 19.36
C THR A 6 4.79 -17.49 18.27
N LEU A 7 5.97 -18.05 18.10
CA LEU A 7 6.92 -17.60 17.08
C LEU A 7 6.92 -18.62 15.93
N ARG A 8 6.64 -18.14 14.71
CA ARG A 8 6.62 -18.99 13.51
C ARG A 8 7.55 -18.44 12.45
N GLU A 9 8.48 -19.26 12.00
CA GLU A 9 9.36 -18.89 10.91
C GLU A 9 8.59 -18.82 9.59
N THR A 10 9.02 -17.93 8.71
CA THR A 10 8.47 -17.79 7.36
C THR A 10 9.55 -18.09 6.32
N ASP A 11 9.17 -18.22 5.07
CA ASP A 11 10.09 -18.46 3.96
C ASP A 11 10.86 -17.20 3.53
N LYS A 12 10.57 -16.03 4.13
CA LYS A 12 11.18 -14.74 3.77
C LYS A 12 12.08 -14.16 4.84
N LYS A 13 12.70 -15.01 5.66
CA LYS A 13 13.64 -14.63 6.73
C LYS A 13 13.01 -13.77 7.83
N LYS A 14 11.70 -13.69 7.89
CA LYS A 14 10.99 -13.02 8.97
C LYS A 14 10.32 -14.05 9.87
N VAL A 15 10.12 -13.66 11.11
CA VAL A 15 9.39 -14.47 12.10
C VAL A 15 8.03 -13.82 12.32
N TYR A 16 6.98 -14.61 12.22
CA TYR A 16 5.64 -14.15 12.58
C TYR A 16 5.44 -14.28 14.07
N VAL A 17 5.20 -13.18 14.74
CA VAL A 17 4.92 -13.12 16.18
C VAL A 17 3.41 -13.11 16.35
N ASP A 18 2.89 -14.27 16.75
CA ASP A 18 1.45 -14.53 16.80
C ASP A 18 0.92 -14.37 18.23
N PRO A 19 0.10 -13.35 18.51
CA PRO A 19 -0.49 -13.17 19.85
C PRO A 19 -1.71 -14.06 20.10
N GLY A 20 -2.19 -14.80 19.11
CA GLY A 20 -3.25 -15.80 19.25
C GLY A 20 -4.64 -15.28 18.89
N ILE A 21 -5.06 -14.19 19.46
CA ILE A 21 -6.44 -13.67 19.32
C ILE A 21 -6.57 -12.47 18.38
N ARG A 22 -5.49 -11.98 17.87
CA ARG A 22 -5.45 -10.90 16.89
C ARG A 22 -4.35 -11.20 15.87
N GLU A 23 -4.32 -10.43 14.79
CA GLU A 23 -3.24 -10.55 13.81
C GLU A 23 -1.92 -10.18 14.47
N GLY A 24 -0.90 -10.97 14.19
CA GLY A 24 0.45 -10.74 14.69
C GLY A 24 1.23 -9.75 13.85
N ILE A 25 2.52 -9.72 14.09
CA ILE A 25 3.46 -8.86 13.34
C ILE A 25 4.65 -9.70 12.87
N TYR A 26 5.36 -9.16 11.89
CA TYR A 26 6.57 -9.82 11.36
C TYR A 26 7.80 -9.08 11.87
N LEU A 27 8.73 -9.83 12.45
CA LEU A 27 10.01 -9.30 12.93
C LEU A 27 11.14 -10.12 12.33
N TYR A 28 12.33 -9.53 12.25
CA TYR A 28 13.52 -10.29 11.88
C TYR A 28 14.07 -11.05 13.09
N PRO A 29 14.77 -12.18 12.87
CA PRO A 29 15.37 -12.94 13.97
C PRO A 29 16.24 -12.10 14.90
N GLY A 30 16.99 -11.14 14.35
CA GLY A 30 17.82 -10.23 15.17
C GLY A 30 17.00 -9.36 16.09
N GLU A 31 15.83 -8.94 15.66
CA GLU A 31 14.90 -8.16 16.47
C GLU A 31 14.29 -9.00 17.59
N ILE A 32 13.91 -10.25 17.27
CA ILE A 32 13.41 -11.22 18.23
C ILE A 32 14.45 -11.42 19.36
N LYS A 33 15.70 -11.60 18.96
CA LYS A 33 16.80 -11.78 19.92
C LYS A 33 17.02 -10.53 20.77
N LYS A 34 17.02 -9.36 20.15
CA LYS A 34 17.21 -8.08 20.84
C LYS A 34 16.09 -7.82 21.85
N LEU A 35 14.88 -8.19 21.53
CA LEU A 35 13.71 -8.04 22.39
C LEU A 35 13.60 -9.17 23.41
N LYS A 36 14.46 -10.20 23.33
CA LYS A 36 14.45 -11.37 24.20
C LYS A 36 13.12 -12.12 24.17
N LEU A 37 12.49 -12.17 22.99
CA LEU A 37 11.24 -12.90 22.81
C LEU A 37 11.53 -14.39 22.62
N LEU A 38 10.77 -15.22 23.32
CA LEU A 38 10.84 -16.66 23.23
C LEU A 38 9.44 -17.21 22.95
N GLU A 39 9.41 -18.46 22.48
CA GLU A 39 8.15 -19.17 22.36
C GLU A 39 7.43 -19.16 23.70
N GLY A 40 6.18 -18.72 23.71
CA GLY A 40 5.41 -18.62 24.94
C GLY A 40 5.64 -17.37 25.77
N SER A 41 6.46 -16.43 25.32
CA SER A 41 6.62 -15.14 26.00
C SER A 41 5.28 -14.45 26.16
N MET A 42 5.08 -13.77 27.29
CA MET A 42 3.88 -12.99 27.53
C MET A 42 4.15 -11.52 27.26
N LEU A 43 3.29 -10.91 26.47
CA LEU A 43 3.36 -9.48 26.17
C LEU A 43 2.04 -8.81 26.50
N GLU A 44 2.12 -7.67 27.18
CA GLU A 44 0.95 -6.81 27.33
C GLU A 44 0.61 -6.18 25.96
N GLU A 45 -0.65 -5.81 25.77
CA GLU A 45 -1.09 -5.17 24.55
C GLU A 45 -0.26 -3.93 24.21
N ASP A 46 0.06 -3.11 25.21
CA ASP A 46 0.87 -1.91 25.04
C ASP A 46 2.30 -2.24 24.56
N GLU A 47 2.88 -3.30 25.09
CA GLU A 47 4.22 -3.75 24.68
C GLU A 47 4.21 -4.26 23.25
N PHE A 48 3.20 -5.06 22.90
CA PHE A 48 3.05 -5.59 21.55
C PHE A 48 2.94 -4.43 20.54
N GLU A 49 2.09 -3.45 20.84
CA GLU A 49 1.90 -2.29 19.98
C GLU A 49 3.16 -1.43 19.88
N ARG A 50 3.88 -1.27 20.99
CA ARG A 50 5.16 -0.54 21.01
C ARG A 50 6.19 -1.21 20.11
N ILE A 51 6.25 -2.53 20.12
CA ILE A 51 7.16 -3.31 19.25
C ILE A 51 6.78 -3.10 17.80
N ARG A 52 5.50 -3.16 17.48
CA ARG A 52 5.00 -2.92 16.11
C ARG A 52 5.40 -1.53 15.62
N LEU A 53 5.18 -0.51 16.44
CA LEU A 53 5.50 0.88 16.09
C LEU A 53 6.98 1.15 15.99
N GLN A 54 7.80 0.44 16.77
CA GLN A 54 9.25 0.64 16.78
C GLN A 54 9.95 -0.10 15.65
N TYR A 55 9.48 -1.28 15.27
CA TYR A 55 10.16 -2.13 14.28
C TYR A 55 9.40 -2.32 12.99
N ALA A 56 8.15 -2.74 13.06
CA ALA A 56 7.38 -3.10 11.87
C ALA A 56 6.98 -1.86 11.06
N LEU A 57 6.44 -0.83 11.70
CA LEU A 57 5.94 0.35 11.01
C LEU A 57 7.04 1.17 10.31
N PRO A 58 8.16 1.51 10.97
CA PRO A 58 9.22 2.24 10.28
C PRO A 58 9.78 1.48 9.09
N ARG A 59 9.94 0.16 9.21
CA ARG A 59 10.40 -0.69 8.12
C ARG A 59 9.45 -0.65 6.94
N ALA A 60 8.15 -0.74 7.19
CA ALA A 60 7.14 -0.68 6.14
C ALA A 60 7.14 0.68 5.43
N LYS A 61 7.25 1.77 6.19
CA LYS A 61 7.34 3.13 5.63
C LYS A 61 8.58 3.27 4.74
N HIS A 62 9.73 2.80 5.20
CA HIS A 62 10.97 2.83 4.42
C HIS A 62 10.82 2.05 3.11
N ARG A 63 10.19 0.88 3.19
CA ARG A 63 9.96 0.04 2.01
C ARG A 63 9.04 0.75 1.01
N ALA A 64 7.97 1.36 1.47
CA ALA A 64 7.02 2.09 0.62
C ALA A 64 7.71 3.27 -0.08
N ILE A 65 8.48 4.04 0.65
CA ILE A 65 9.23 5.18 0.10
C ILE A 65 10.23 4.69 -0.95
N ALA A 66 10.95 3.61 -0.69
CA ALA A 66 11.90 3.03 -1.64
C ALA A 66 11.22 2.57 -2.93
N ILE A 67 10.05 1.97 -2.82
CA ILE A 67 9.28 1.53 -3.99
C ILE A 67 8.86 2.75 -4.83
N LEU A 68 8.32 3.78 -4.18
CA LEU A 68 7.83 4.98 -4.85
C LEU A 68 8.97 5.83 -5.45
N ALA A 69 10.16 5.79 -4.83
CA ALA A 69 11.33 6.47 -5.36
C ALA A 69 11.80 5.93 -6.70
N LYS A 70 11.57 4.64 -6.94
CA LYS A 70 11.95 4.00 -8.21
C LYS A 70 10.96 4.30 -9.31
N ARG A 71 9.67 4.34 -9.01
CA ARG A 71 8.62 4.52 -9.99
C ARG A 71 7.32 4.90 -9.29
N ASP A 72 6.59 5.85 -9.86
CA ASP A 72 5.26 6.20 -9.38
C ASP A 72 4.34 4.99 -9.50
N LYS A 73 3.48 4.85 -8.50
CA LYS A 73 2.51 3.76 -8.42
C LYS A 73 1.17 4.30 -7.94
N THR A 74 0.11 3.60 -8.34
CA THR A 74 -1.19 3.83 -7.71
C THR A 74 -1.17 3.24 -6.31
N GLU A 75 -2.12 3.65 -5.48
CA GLU A 75 -2.25 3.11 -4.12
C GLU A 75 -2.39 1.59 -4.15
N LYS A 76 -3.20 1.06 -5.08
CA LYS A 76 -3.39 -0.39 -5.22
C LYS A 76 -2.09 -1.11 -5.59
N GLU A 77 -1.34 -0.57 -6.55
CA GLU A 77 -0.05 -1.15 -6.97
C GLU A 77 0.94 -1.15 -5.81
N LEU A 78 0.98 -0.07 -5.04
CA LEU A 78 1.84 0.01 -3.86
C LEU A 78 1.42 -1.00 -2.80
N ARG A 79 0.12 -1.09 -2.53
CA ARG A 79 -0.43 -2.05 -1.55
C ARG A 79 -0.07 -3.48 -1.93
N ASP A 80 -0.26 -3.85 -3.20
CA ASP A 80 0.07 -5.19 -3.69
C ASP A 80 1.56 -5.48 -3.53
N LYS A 81 2.40 -4.50 -3.82
CA LYS A 81 3.85 -4.65 -3.70
C LYS A 81 4.28 -4.81 -2.25
N LEU A 82 3.71 -4.03 -1.34
CA LEU A 82 4.00 -4.12 0.09
C LEU A 82 3.57 -5.46 0.69
N GLN A 83 2.42 -5.99 0.26
CA GLN A 83 1.94 -7.28 0.74
C GLN A 83 2.90 -8.42 0.43
N GLN A 84 3.69 -8.31 -0.64
CA GLN A 84 4.71 -9.30 -0.97
C GLN A 84 5.85 -9.36 0.07
N SER A 85 5.99 -8.33 0.88
CA SER A 85 7.07 -8.22 1.87
C SER A 85 6.71 -8.74 3.26
N LEU A 86 5.56 -9.38 3.42
CA LEU A 86 5.04 -9.85 4.71
C LEU A 86 4.92 -8.69 5.70
N ILE A 87 3.82 -7.97 5.58
CA ILE A 87 3.48 -6.84 6.46
C ILE A 87 2.09 -7.13 7.02
N ASP A 88 1.92 -6.96 8.34
CA ASP A 88 0.61 -7.12 8.96
C ASP A 88 -0.35 -6.03 8.48
N THR A 89 -1.65 -6.34 8.51
CA THR A 89 -2.69 -5.48 7.94
C THR A 89 -2.69 -4.09 8.54
N LYS A 90 -2.59 -3.97 9.86
CA LYS A 90 -2.61 -2.67 10.53
C LYS A 90 -1.42 -1.81 10.12
N THR A 91 -0.23 -2.39 10.07
CA THR A 91 0.99 -1.71 9.62
C THR A 91 0.88 -1.29 8.17
N LEU A 92 0.33 -2.16 7.32
CA LEU A 92 0.10 -1.85 5.91
C LEU A 92 -0.83 -0.64 5.76
N GLU A 93 -1.97 -0.64 6.46
CA GLU A 93 -2.94 0.46 6.37
C GLU A 93 -2.35 1.77 6.89
N GLU A 94 -1.61 1.74 7.98
CA GLU A 94 -0.94 2.93 8.51
C GLU A 94 0.14 3.44 7.56
N THR A 95 0.86 2.55 6.90
CA THR A 95 1.87 2.92 5.90
C THR A 95 1.24 3.59 4.69
N ILE A 96 0.16 3.02 4.17
CA ILE A 96 -0.58 3.61 3.04
C ILE A 96 -1.10 4.99 3.41
N SER A 97 -1.71 5.12 4.59
CA SER A 97 -2.20 6.41 5.07
C SER A 97 -1.09 7.45 5.19
N TYR A 98 0.08 7.03 5.67
CA TYR A 98 1.24 7.90 5.81
C TYR A 98 1.74 8.44 4.46
N VAL A 99 1.96 7.55 3.48
CA VAL A 99 2.47 7.98 2.16
C VAL A 99 1.43 8.79 1.39
N ARG A 100 0.14 8.50 1.60
CA ARG A 100 -0.94 9.31 1.02
C ARG A 100 -0.93 10.72 1.60
N THR A 101 -0.85 10.84 2.92
CA THR A 101 -0.83 12.13 3.62
C THR A 101 0.40 12.97 3.24
N CYS A 102 1.55 12.31 3.04
CA CYS A 102 2.78 12.98 2.59
C CYS A 102 2.76 13.35 1.10
N GLY A 103 1.76 12.88 0.35
CA GLY A 103 1.69 13.12 -1.09
C GLY A 103 2.62 12.24 -1.91
N TYR A 104 3.23 11.22 -1.31
CA TYR A 104 4.11 10.28 -2.03
C TYR A 104 3.33 9.31 -2.92
N VAL A 105 2.08 9.06 -2.61
CA VAL A 105 1.13 8.37 -3.47
C VAL A 105 -0.10 9.26 -3.63
N ASP A 106 -0.53 9.43 -4.88
CA ASP A 106 -1.63 10.34 -5.22
C ASP A 106 -2.29 9.82 -6.50
N ASP A 107 -3.37 9.07 -6.33
CA ASP A 107 -4.07 8.45 -7.46
C ASP A 107 -4.65 9.47 -8.44
N LEU A 108 -5.08 10.62 -7.93
CA LEU A 108 -5.61 11.69 -8.77
C LEU A 108 -4.52 12.23 -9.70
N GLN A 109 -3.37 12.55 -9.14
CA GLN A 109 -2.23 13.03 -9.93
C GLN A 109 -1.69 11.94 -10.87
N TYR A 110 -1.66 10.69 -10.41
CA TYR A 110 -1.26 9.57 -11.24
C TYR A 110 -2.14 9.46 -12.48
N ALA A 111 -3.45 9.55 -12.29
CA ALA A 111 -4.40 9.48 -13.39
C ALA A 111 -4.26 10.66 -14.35
N ARG A 112 -4.06 11.88 -13.83
CA ARG A 112 -3.82 13.07 -14.66
C ARG A 112 -2.60 12.90 -15.54
N ASP A 113 -1.50 12.47 -14.95
CA ASP A 113 -0.23 12.25 -15.67
C ASP A 113 -0.38 11.15 -16.71
N TYR A 114 -1.05 10.08 -16.36
CA TYR A 114 -1.28 8.96 -17.26
C TYR A 114 -2.06 9.40 -18.51
N ILE A 115 -3.14 10.15 -18.30
CA ILE A 115 -3.95 10.68 -19.40
C ILE A 115 -3.09 11.62 -20.27
N TYR A 116 -2.34 12.51 -19.65
CA TYR A 116 -1.49 13.47 -20.37
C TYR A 116 -0.50 12.76 -21.28
N PHE A 117 0.16 11.71 -20.80
CA PHE A 117 1.16 11.00 -21.58
C PHE A 117 0.59 10.02 -22.61
N LYS A 118 -0.66 9.55 -22.41
CA LYS A 118 -1.28 8.56 -23.28
C LYS A 118 -2.28 9.11 -24.29
N LYS A 119 -2.81 10.30 -24.04
CA LYS A 119 -3.76 10.92 -24.97
C LYS A 119 -3.08 11.15 -26.32
N GLY A 120 -3.82 10.92 -27.40
CA GLY A 120 -3.29 10.99 -28.75
C GLY A 120 -2.65 9.68 -29.22
N ARG A 121 -2.28 8.77 -28.33
CA ARG A 121 -1.75 7.44 -28.67
C ARG A 121 -2.79 6.35 -28.44
N LYS A 122 -3.67 6.56 -27.47
CA LYS A 122 -4.72 5.63 -27.08
C LYS A 122 -6.02 6.36 -26.96
N SER A 123 -7.12 5.65 -27.17
CA SER A 123 -8.44 6.23 -26.97
C SER A 123 -8.69 6.47 -25.48
N PHE A 124 -9.59 7.40 -25.15
CA PHE A 124 -9.96 7.64 -23.76
C PHE A 124 -10.55 6.40 -23.10
N LEU A 125 -11.29 5.58 -23.85
CA LEU A 125 -11.81 4.33 -23.31
C LEU A 125 -10.69 3.36 -22.93
N GLN A 126 -9.67 3.23 -23.77
CA GLN A 126 -8.50 2.40 -23.46
C GLN A 126 -7.76 2.90 -22.22
N ILE A 127 -7.57 4.22 -22.13
CA ILE A 127 -6.90 4.85 -20.98
C ILE A 127 -7.70 4.57 -19.70
N LYS A 128 -9.03 4.75 -19.76
CA LYS A 128 -9.91 4.47 -18.63
C LYS A 128 -9.80 3.03 -18.16
N MET A 129 -9.83 2.08 -19.09
CA MET A 129 -9.71 0.66 -18.78
C MET A 129 -8.36 0.32 -18.16
N GLU A 130 -7.28 0.92 -18.67
CA GLU A 130 -5.94 0.71 -18.11
C GLU A 130 -5.82 1.27 -16.69
N LEU A 131 -6.39 2.45 -16.45
CA LEU A 131 -6.40 3.05 -15.11
C LEU A 131 -7.24 2.23 -14.13
N GLN A 132 -8.38 1.69 -14.58
CA GLN A 132 -9.19 0.79 -13.76
C GLN A 132 -8.40 -0.46 -13.36
N LYS A 133 -7.64 -1.04 -14.27
CA LYS A 133 -6.77 -2.18 -13.99
C LYS A 133 -5.71 -1.85 -12.96
N LYS A 134 -5.22 -0.64 -12.97
CA LYS A 134 -4.22 -0.15 -12.00
C LYS A 134 -4.83 0.20 -10.65
N GLY A 135 -6.14 0.05 -10.51
CA GLY A 135 -6.84 0.25 -9.24
C GLY A 135 -7.30 1.67 -8.98
N ILE A 136 -7.35 2.52 -10.01
CA ILE A 136 -7.90 3.86 -9.86
C ILE A 136 -9.42 3.76 -9.68
N SER A 137 -9.94 4.44 -8.66
CA SER A 137 -11.36 4.40 -8.33
C SER A 137 -12.21 5.13 -9.38
N SER A 138 -13.50 4.75 -9.45
CA SER A 138 -14.45 5.42 -10.34
C SER A 138 -14.58 6.91 -10.05
N GLN A 139 -14.50 7.31 -8.76
CA GLN A 139 -14.57 8.72 -8.37
C GLN A 139 -13.39 9.50 -8.92
N VAL A 140 -12.19 8.96 -8.83
CA VAL A 140 -10.99 9.60 -9.38
C VAL A 140 -11.09 9.69 -10.89
N LEU A 141 -11.53 8.61 -11.54
CA LEU A 141 -11.71 8.60 -13.00
C LEU A 141 -12.71 9.66 -13.46
N GLU A 142 -13.84 9.77 -12.79
CA GLU A 142 -14.83 10.81 -13.10
C GLU A 142 -14.21 12.20 -13.00
N THR A 143 -13.49 12.46 -11.92
CA THR A 143 -12.86 13.76 -11.68
C THR A 143 -11.87 14.11 -12.79
N VAL A 144 -10.96 13.19 -13.12
CA VAL A 144 -9.91 13.49 -14.11
C VAL A 144 -10.47 13.59 -15.54
N PHE A 145 -11.46 12.78 -15.88
CA PHE A 145 -12.07 12.87 -17.21
C PHE A 145 -12.92 14.12 -17.36
N GLU A 146 -13.55 14.61 -16.30
CA GLU A 146 -14.21 15.92 -16.29
C GLU A 146 -13.21 17.05 -16.47
N GLU A 147 -12.05 16.98 -15.81
CA GLU A 147 -10.98 17.98 -15.92
C GLU A 147 -10.39 18.04 -17.32
N GLU A 148 -10.20 16.89 -17.96
CA GLU A 148 -9.66 16.81 -19.33
C GLU A 148 -10.64 17.35 -20.36
N GLY A 149 -11.76 17.76 -19.87
CA GLY A 149 -12.76 18.48 -20.63
C GLY A 149 -13.84 17.60 -21.16
N GLY A 150 -15.03 17.87 -20.70
CA GLY A 150 -16.22 17.41 -21.34
C GLY A 150 -16.16 17.61 -22.85
N GLN A 151 -15.37 18.59 -23.31
CA GLN A 151 -15.19 18.91 -24.72
C GLN A 151 -14.51 17.80 -25.50
N GLU A 152 -13.39 17.24 -25.01
CA GLU A 152 -12.70 16.14 -25.69
C GLU A 152 -13.53 14.86 -25.66
N MET A 153 -14.22 14.62 -24.55
CA MET A 153 -15.15 13.49 -24.45
C MET A 153 -16.35 13.65 -25.39
N GLU A 154 -16.90 14.88 -25.49
CA GLU A 154 -17.97 15.19 -26.42
C GLU A 154 -17.52 15.02 -27.88
N ASP A 155 -16.33 15.48 -28.22
CA ASP A 155 -15.75 15.33 -29.56
C ASP A 155 -15.61 13.85 -29.93
N ILE A 156 -15.17 13.01 -29.00
CA ILE A 156 -15.07 11.58 -29.21
C ILE A 156 -16.44 10.93 -29.38
N LEU A 157 -17.40 11.31 -28.55
CA LEU A 157 -18.77 10.82 -28.66
C LEU A 157 -19.40 11.24 -29.96
N MET A 158 -19.09 12.44 -30.46
CA MET A 158 -19.58 12.91 -31.76
C MET A 158 -18.95 12.17 -32.94
N GLN A 159 -17.70 11.71 -32.80
CA GLN A 159 -17.03 10.91 -33.84
C GLN A 159 -17.58 9.48 -33.96
N ILE A 160 -18.22 8.99 -32.89
CA ILE A 160 -18.81 7.64 -32.86
C ILE A 160 -20.19 7.59 -33.49
N LYS A 161 -20.80 8.71 -33.74
CA LYS A 161 -22.13 8.78 -34.38
C LYS A 161 -22.06 8.55 -35.88
#